data_8ab225def417c4ce0e583ee4d5822f58
#
_entry.id   8ab225def417c4ce0e583ee4d5822f58
#
_cell.length_a   1.000
_cell.length_b   1.000
_cell.length_c   1.000
_cell.angle_alpha   90.00
_cell.angle_beta   90.00
_cell.angle_gamma   90.00
#
_symmetry.space_group_name_H-M   'P 1'
#
loop_
_entity.id
_entity.type
_entity.pdbx_description
1 polymer ?
#
loop_
_entity_poly.entity_id
_entity_poly.type
_entity_poly.pdbx_seq_one_letter_code
_entity_poly.pdbx_strand_id
1 'polypeptide(L)'
;MRFGFVKVASAIPAVKVADCKFNAQQTEKQIVIADGKGVQIIAFPELNLTGYSCGDLFAQSLLLEQAEFALMQIVNNTRQLDIISIVGMPVMVNSTLMNCAVIFQKGKILGLVPKTYLPNYKEFYEQRWFTPSVAHPDSTTVRLCGQVVPMSARLL
;
A
#
# COMPACT_ATOMS: atom_id res chain seq x y z
N MET A 1 -19.16 -1.54 -17.06
CA MET A 1 -18.14 -1.25 -18.11
C MET A 1 -18.85 -0.87 -19.40
N ARG A 2 -18.59 0.31 -19.95
CA ARG A 2 -19.03 0.64 -21.32
C ARG A 2 -17.93 0.20 -22.29
N PHE A 3 -18.27 -0.64 -23.26
CA PHE A 3 -17.39 -1.07 -24.36
C PHE A 3 -16.12 -1.87 -23.98
N GLY A 4 -16.08 -2.51 -22.82
CA GLY A 4 -14.92 -3.31 -22.40
C GLY A 4 -13.67 -2.52 -21.97
N PHE A 5 -13.76 -1.17 -21.88
CA PHE A 5 -12.65 -0.34 -21.41
C PHE A 5 -12.70 -0.13 -19.88
N VAL A 6 -11.53 -0.18 -19.25
CA VAL A 6 -11.32 0.16 -17.84
C VAL A 6 -10.60 1.50 -17.74
N LYS A 7 -11.20 2.47 -17.02
CA LYS A 7 -10.58 3.76 -16.77
C LYS A 7 -9.66 3.65 -15.55
N VAL A 8 -8.38 3.90 -15.75
CA VAL A 8 -7.37 3.83 -14.71
C VAL A 8 -6.74 5.20 -14.45
N ALA A 9 -6.20 5.40 -13.25
CA ALA A 9 -5.45 6.59 -12.88
C ALA A 9 -4.18 6.22 -12.09
N SER A 10 -3.13 7.02 -12.28
CA SER A 10 -2.01 7.13 -11.36
C SER A 10 -2.08 8.47 -10.67
N ALA A 11 -1.95 8.50 -9.34
CA ALA A 11 -2.03 9.73 -8.55
C ALA A 11 -0.75 9.91 -7.72
N ILE A 12 -0.24 11.14 -7.68
CA ILE A 12 0.92 11.53 -6.89
C ILE A 12 0.44 12.57 -5.87
N PRO A 13 0.03 12.15 -4.65
CA PRO A 13 -0.39 13.08 -3.61
C PRO A 13 0.81 13.80 -2.99
N ALA A 14 0.56 14.91 -2.30
CA ALA A 14 1.56 15.48 -1.40
C ALA A 14 1.87 14.48 -0.28
N VAL A 15 3.16 14.25 -0.02
CA VAL A 15 3.65 13.31 0.99
C VAL A 15 4.56 14.02 1.98
N LYS A 16 4.40 13.71 3.27
CA LYS A 16 5.33 14.07 4.34
C LYS A 16 5.96 12.80 4.90
N VAL A 17 7.29 12.81 5.02
CA VAL A 17 8.05 11.67 5.56
C VAL A 17 7.58 11.35 6.98
N ALA A 18 7.24 10.09 7.24
CA ALA A 18 6.76 9.54 8.51
C ALA A 18 5.43 10.13 9.04
N ASP A 19 4.76 11.03 8.31
CA ASP A 19 3.44 11.57 8.70
C ASP A 19 2.32 10.75 8.03
N CYS A 20 2.10 9.53 8.54
CA CYS A 20 1.13 8.59 7.97
C CYS A 20 -0.29 9.16 7.95
N LYS A 21 -0.66 9.97 8.97
CA LYS A 21 -1.97 10.61 9.04
C LYS A 21 -2.19 11.61 7.91
N PHE A 22 -1.21 12.50 7.69
CA PHE A 22 -1.28 13.47 6.58
C PHE A 22 -1.33 12.74 5.24
N ASN A 23 -0.45 11.74 5.04
CA ASN A 23 -0.35 11.00 3.80
C ASN A 23 -1.65 10.24 3.48
N ALA A 24 -2.29 9.64 4.50
CA ALA A 24 -3.60 8.99 4.36
C ALA A 24 -4.68 9.98 3.90
N GLN A 25 -4.74 11.16 4.51
CA GLN A 25 -5.72 12.19 4.14
C GLN A 25 -5.55 12.67 2.69
N GLN A 26 -4.29 12.83 2.22
CA GLN A 26 -4.03 13.21 0.84
C GLN A 26 -4.40 12.07 -0.13
N THR A 27 -4.11 10.83 0.23
CA THR A 27 -4.47 9.62 -0.55
C THR A 27 -5.99 9.50 -0.67
N GLU A 28 -6.72 9.60 0.44
CA GLU A 28 -8.19 9.54 0.48
C GLU A 28 -8.84 10.59 -0.41
N LYS A 29 -8.36 11.85 -0.37
CA LYS A 29 -8.85 12.93 -1.24
C LYS A 29 -8.72 12.56 -2.72
N GLN A 30 -7.59 11.97 -3.13
CA GLN A 30 -7.38 11.57 -4.52
C GLN A 30 -8.29 10.40 -4.92
N ILE A 31 -8.54 9.44 -4.03
CA ILE A 31 -9.46 8.33 -4.27
C ILE A 31 -10.88 8.87 -4.53
N VAL A 32 -11.37 9.77 -3.67
CA VAL A 32 -12.71 10.37 -3.81
C VAL A 32 -12.85 11.16 -5.12
N ILE A 33 -11.82 11.95 -5.47
CA ILE A 33 -11.81 12.72 -6.74
C ILE A 33 -11.82 11.79 -7.94
N ALA A 34 -11.04 10.69 -7.89
CA ALA A 34 -10.94 9.73 -8.99
C ALA A 34 -12.25 8.95 -9.17
N ASP A 35 -12.86 8.49 -8.08
CA ASP A 35 -14.16 7.80 -8.10
C ASP A 35 -15.24 8.69 -8.72
N GLY A 36 -15.33 9.97 -8.30
CA GLY A 36 -16.26 10.93 -8.88
C GLY A 36 -16.04 11.23 -10.37
N LYS A 37 -14.85 10.92 -10.90
CA LYS A 37 -14.53 10.98 -12.34
C LYS A 37 -14.75 9.65 -13.07
N GLY A 38 -15.28 8.64 -12.40
CA GLY A 38 -15.54 7.33 -12.96
C GLY A 38 -14.27 6.49 -13.21
N VAL A 39 -13.19 6.76 -12.48
CA VAL A 39 -11.99 5.91 -12.46
C VAL A 39 -12.33 4.60 -11.74
N GLN A 40 -11.93 3.47 -12.32
CA GLN A 40 -12.20 2.15 -11.78
C GLN A 40 -11.03 1.59 -10.97
N ILE A 41 -9.79 1.98 -11.32
CA ILE A 41 -8.57 1.58 -10.61
C ILE A 41 -7.67 2.80 -10.44
N ILE A 42 -7.23 3.07 -9.22
CA ILE A 42 -6.24 4.10 -8.92
C ILE A 42 -5.02 3.50 -8.23
N ALA A 43 -3.82 3.88 -8.68
CA ALA A 43 -2.55 3.48 -8.07
C ALA A 43 -1.79 4.69 -7.54
N PHE A 44 -1.17 4.52 -6.38
CA PHE A 44 -0.33 5.49 -5.69
C PHE A 44 1.14 5.09 -5.70
N PRO A 45 2.07 6.01 -5.40
CA PRO A 45 3.49 5.71 -5.36
C PRO A 45 3.86 4.67 -4.30
N GLU A 46 5.03 4.08 -4.50
CA GLU A 46 5.68 3.21 -3.53
C GLU A 46 5.80 3.91 -2.16
N LEU A 47 5.47 3.17 -1.08
CA LEU A 47 5.56 3.66 0.31
C LEU A 47 4.83 5.00 0.55
N ASN A 48 3.78 5.29 -0.21
CA ASN A 48 3.12 6.59 -0.12
C ASN A 48 2.48 6.88 1.24
N LEU A 49 2.16 5.86 2.05
CA LEU A 49 1.60 6.07 3.39
C LEU A 49 2.64 6.52 4.42
N THR A 50 3.91 6.14 4.25
CA THR A 50 5.00 6.54 5.14
C THR A 50 5.90 7.61 4.53
N GLY A 51 5.97 7.67 3.20
CA GLY A 51 7.05 8.27 2.44
C GLY A 51 8.20 7.29 2.24
N TYR A 52 8.89 7.40 1.10
CA TYR A 52 10.01 6.53 0.73
C TYR A 52 11.25 6.76 1.63
N SER A 53 11.52 8.01 2.01
CA SER A 53 12.77 8.43 2.65
C SER A 53 12.75 8.35 4.18
N CYS A 54 12.01 7.42 4.77
CA CYS A 54 11.95 7.24 6.23
C CYS A 54 13.26 6.71 6.85
N GLY A 55 14.14 6.08 6.05
CA GLY A 55 15.41 5.55 6.54
C GLY A 55 15.22 4.55 7.69
N ASP A 56 16.03 4.70 8.75
CA ASP A 56 15.99 3.79 9.90
C ASP A 56 14.69 3.90 10.75
N LEU A 57 13.81 4.86 10.47
CA LEU A 57 12.48 4.89 11.08
C LEU A 57 11.65 3.65 10.70
N PHE A 58 11.93 2.98 9.59
CA PHE A 58 11.29 1.71 9.25
C PHE A 58 11.52 0.60 10.29
N ALA A 59 12.55 0.70 11.14
CA ALA A 59 12.78 -0.23 12.24
C ALA A 59 11.93 0.09 13.49
N GLN A 60 11.18 1.19 13.51
CA GLN A 60 10.37 1.59 14.66
C GLN A 60 8.94 1.07 14.55
N SER A 61 8.48 0.34 15.57
CA SER A 61 7.11 -0.19 15.64
C SER A 61 6.05 0.90 15.49
N LEU A 62 6.29 2.07 16.08
CA LEU A 62 5.36 3.20 16.02
C LEU A 62 5.05 3.63 14.57
N LEU A 63 6.07 3.69 13.68
CA LEU A 63 5.84 4.03 12.28
C LEU A 63 4.97 2.97 11.59
N LEU A 64 5.22 1.70 11.86
CA LEU A 64 4.49 0.58 11.25
C LEU A 64 3.04 0.54 11.73
N GLU A 65 2.80 0.73 13.03
CA GLU A 65 1.48 0.84 13.63
C GLU A 65 0.68 2.02 13.06
N GLN A 66 1.33 3.19 12.91
CA GLN A 66 0.71 4.37 12.30
C GLN A 66 0.39 4.17 10.81
N ALA A 67 1.24 3.44 10.06
CA ALA A 67 0.98 3.11 8.66
C ALA A 67 -0.23 2.16 8.53
N GLU A 68 -0.33 1.13 9.39
CA GLU A 68 -1.48 0.22 9.41
C GLU A 68 -2.76 0.95 9.80
N PHE A 69 -2.71 1.80 10.83
CA PHE A 69 -3.86 2.62 11.24
C PHE A 69 -4.32 3.56 10.12
N ALA A 70 -3.38 4.19 9.42
CA ALA A 70 -3.65 5.05 8.28
C ALA A 70 -4.33 4.29 7.13
N LEU A 71 -3.86 3.08 6.81
CA LEU A 71 -4.52 2.20 5.85
C LEU A 71 -5.96 1.87 6.28
N MET A 72 -6.14 1.46 7.54
CA MET A 72 -7.46 1.12 8.08
C MET A 72 -8.44 2.30 7.95
N GLN A 73 -8.00 3.52 8.21
CA GLN A 73 -8.84 4.73 8.03
C GLN A 73 -9.26 4.91 6.58
N ILE A 74 -8.32 4.82 5.62
CA ILE A 74 -8.65 4.96 4.19
C ILE A 74 -9.65 3.88 3.75
N VAL A 75 -9.37 2.61 4.09
CA VAL A 75 -10.24 1.47 3.74
C VAL A 75 -11.66 1.66 4.27
N ASN A 76 -11.80 2.13 5.53
CA ASN A 76 -13.11 2.38 6.14
C ASN A 76 -13.81 3.59 5.53
N ASN A 77 -13.11 4.70 5.30
CA ASN A 77 -13.69 5.95 4.81
C ASN A 77 -14.14 5.82 3.34
N THR A 78 -13.45 4.97 2.56
CA THR A 78 -13.77 4.74 1.14
C THR A 78 -14.66 3.51 0.89
N ARG A 79 -15.21 2.87 1.93
CA ARG A 79 -15.99 1.61 1.82
C ARG A 79 -17.23 1.70 0.94
N GLN A 80 -17.76 2.88 0.67
CA GLN A 80 -18.92 3.10 -0.19
C GLN A 80 -18.56 3.33 -1.66
N LEU A 81 -17.27 3.45 -1.98
CA LEU A 81 -16.79 3.73 -3.32
C LEU A 81 -16.57 2.44 -4.11
N ASP A 82 -16.78 2.50 -5.42
CA ASP A 82 -16.60 1.36 -6.33
C ASP A 82 -15.17 1.22 -6.88
N ILE A 83 -14.32 2.22 -6.64
CA ILE A 83 -12.96 2.27 -7.15
C ILE A 83 -12.05 1.26 -6.42
N ILE A 84 -11.25 0.51 -7.17
CA ILE A 84 -10.15 -0.29 -6.64
C ILE A 84 -8.97 0.64 -6.39
N SER A 85 -8.42 0.61 -5.18
CA SER A 85 -7.31 1.46 -4.79
C SER A 85 -6.07 0.63 -4.45
N ILE A 86 -4.90 1.09 -4.89
CA ILE A 86 -3.61 0.43 -4.68
C ILE A 86 -2.67 1.45 -4.01
N VAL A 87 -2.25 1.16 -2.77
CA VAL A 87 -1.36 2.04 -1.98
C VAL A 87 -0.08 1.31 -1.59
N GLY A 88 1.04 2.03 -1.51
CA GLY A 88 2.32 1.50 -1.05
C GLY A 88 2.53 1.72 0.45
N MET A 89 2.96 0.68 1.18
CA MET A 89 3.30 0.79 2.60
C MET A 89 4.24 -0.33 3.06
N PRO A 90 4.98 -0.13 4.17
CA PRO A 90 5.69 -1.21 4.85
C PRO A 90 4.69 -2.13 5.58
N VAL A 91 4.90 -3.44 5.49
CA VAL A 91 4.08 -4.44 6.19
C VAL A 91 4.98 -5.45 6.90
N MET A 92 4.72 -5.69 8.19
CA MET A 92 5.41 -6.73 8.95
C MET A 92 4.77 -8.10 8.69
N VAL A 93 5.58 -9.07 8.25
CA VAL A 93 5.15 -10.43 7.95
C VAL A 93 6.10 -11.40 8.62
N ASN A 94 5.61 -12.19 9.58
CA ASN A 94 6.43 -13.21 10.29
C ASN A 94 7.80 -12.68 10.75
N SER A 95 7.82 -11.51 11.41
CA SER A 95 9.02 -10.83 11.91
C SER A 95 9.97 -10.29 10.83
N THR A 96 9.56 -10.25 9.58
CA THR A 96 10.29 -9.58 8.48
C THR A 96 9.49 -8.40 7.94
N LEU A 97 10.18 -7.31 7.63
CA LEU A 97 9.55 -6.12 7.07
C LEU A 97 9.58 -6.19 5.55
N MET A 98 8.43 -5.99 4.92
CA MET A 98 8.26 -6.02 3.47
C MET A 98 7.71 -4.70 2.94
N ASN A 99 8.20 -4.29 1.77
CA ASN A 99 7.64 -3.17 1.01
C ASN A 99 6.51 -3.73 0.13
N CYS A 100 5.26 -3.32 0.40
CA CYS A 100 4.09 -3.93 -0.22
C CYS A 100 3.21 -2.90 -0.95
N ALA A 101 2.63 -3.33 -2.07
CA ALA A 101 1.43 -2.73 -2.61
C ALA A 101 0.20 -3.42 -1.99
N VAL A 102 -0.70 -2.63 -1.41
CA VAL A 102 -1.95 -3.10 -0.80
C VAL A 102 -3.11 -2.72 -1.70
N ILE A 103 -3.89 -3.71 -2.10
CA ILE A 103 -5.06 -3.55 -2.97
C ILE A 103 -6.32 -3.65 -2.12
N PHE A 104 -7.21 -2.67 -2.23
CA PHE A 104 -8.47 -2.69 -1.48
C PHE A 104 -9.64 -2.09 -2.27
N GLN A 105 -10.85 -2.47 -1.88
CA GLN A 105 -12.11 -1.97 -2.42
C GLN A 105 -13.25 -2.23 -1.41
N LYS A 106 -14.20 -1.30 -1.29
CA LYS A 106 -15.44 -1.48 -0.48
C LYS A 106 -15.20 -1.97 0.94
N GLY A 107 -14.20 -1.42 1.62
CA GLY A 107 -13.88 -1.78 3.01
C GLY A 107 -13.14 -3.12 3.17
N LYS A 108 -12.77 -3.76 2.05
CA LYS A 108 -12.04 -5.04 2.05
C LYS A 108 -10.66 -4.86 1.44
N ILE A 109 -9.65 -5.41 2.11
CA ILE A 109 -8.31 -5.57 1.55
C ILE A 109 -8.34 -6.84 0.71
N LEU A 110 -8.11 -6.69 -0.58
CA LEU A 110 -8.20 -7.79 -1.56
C LEU A 110 -6.92 -8.61 -1.61
N GLY A 111 -5.77 -7.98 -1.36
CA GLY A 111 -4.49 -8.66 -1.35
C GLY A 111 -3.30 -7.72 -1.15
N LEU A 112 -2.14 -8.33 -0.91
CA LEU A 112 -0.84 -7.66 -0.82
C LEU A 112 0.10 -8.22 -1.87
N VAL A 113 0.82 -7.32 -2.55
CA VAL A 113 1.89 -7.68 -3.47
C VAL A 113 3.21 -7.17 -2.89
N PRO A 114 4.06 -8.04 -2.34
CA PRO A 114 5.36 -7.65 -1.81
C PRO A 114 6.37 -7.43 -2.94
N LYS A 115 7.24 -6.44 -2.75
CA LYS A 115 8.31 -6.11 -3.71
C LYS A 115 9.30 -7.25 -3.83
N THR A 116 9.58 -7.66 -5.07
CA THR A 116 10.48 -8.79 -5.37
C THR A 116 11.94 -8.34 -5.50
N TYR A 117 12.18 -7.24 -6.20
CA TYR A 117 13.52 -6.73 -6.47
C TYR A 117 13.78 -5.48 -5.66
N LEU A 118 14.65 -5.58 -4.65
CA LEU A 118 15.05 -4.48 -3.79
C LEU A 118 16.34 -3.85 -4.33
N PRO A 119 16.33 -2.60 -4.80
CA PRO A 119 17.55 -1.93 -5.24
C PRO A 119 18.51 -1.77 -4.04
N ASN A 120 19.77 -2.13 -4.25
CA ASN A 120 20.82 -2.08 -3.23
C ASN A 120 22.14 -1.64 -3.85
N TYR A 121 22.11 -0.55 -4.62
CA TYR A 121 23.26 0.04 -5.33
C TYR A 121 23.14 1.55 -5.35
N LYS A 122 24.26 2.25 -5.46
CA LYS A 122 24.40 3.71 -5.40
C LYS A 122 23.71 4.27 -4.13
N GLU A 123 22.77 5.21 -4.29
CA GLU A 123 21.98 5.79 -3.21
C GLU A 123 20.91 4.85 -2.64
N PHE A 124 20.65 3.72 -3.26
CA PHE A 124 19.64 2.76 -2.81
C PHE A 124 20.25 1.66 -1.95
N TYR A 125 19.65 1.41 -0.79
CA TYR A 125 20.00 0.33 0.14
C TYR A 125 18.77 -0.22 0.84
N GLU A 126 17.74 -0.57 0.04
CA GLU A 126 16.45 -1.06 0.56
C GLU A 126 16.58 -2.38 1.33
N GLN A 127 17.57 -3.22 1.01
CA GLN A 127 17.84 -4.47 1.74
C GLN A 127 18.27 -4.24 3.21
N ARG A 128 18.60 -3.01 3.59
CA ARG A 128 18.83 -2.65 4.99
C ARG A 128 17.54 -2.77 5.81
N TRP A 129 16.38 -2.49 5.21
CA TRP A 129 15.10 -2.44 5.92
C TRP A 129 14.14 -3.53 5.48
N PHE A 130 14.11 -3.87 4.21
CA PHE A 130 13.10 -4.73 3.62
C PHE A 130 13.63 -6.09 3.20
N THR A 131 12.74 -7.08 3.29
CA THR A 131 12.97 -8.44 2.80
C THR A 131 12.23 -8.63 1.47
N PRO A 132 12.87 -9.21 0.44
CA PRO A 132 12.23 -9.44 -0.86
C PRO A 132 11.18 -10.55 -0.80
N SER A 133 10.18 -10.52 -1.69
CA SER A 133 9.08 -11.48 -1.72
C SER A 133 9.52 -12.95 -1.81
N VAL A 134 10.66 -13.23 -2.46
CA VAL A 134 11.20 -14.58 -2.62
C VAL A 134 11.60 -15.26 -1.30
N ALA A 135 11.71 -14.50 -0.21
CA ALA A 135 11.96 -15.05 1.13
C ALA A 135 10.72 -15.70 1.76
N HIS A 136 9.55 -15.54 1.16
CA HIS A 136 8.29 -16.10 1.63
C HIS A 136 7.68 -17.02 0.56
N PRO A 137 6.96 -18.10 0.99
CA PRO A 137 6.23 -18.94 0.05
C PRO A 137 5.25 -18.14 -0.81
N ASP A 138 5.12 -18.49 -2.08
CA ASP A 138 4.02 -18.03 -2.91
C ASP A 138 2.69 -18.41 -2.24
N SER A 139 1.75 -17.47 -2.11
CA SER A 139 0.46 -17.63 -1.43
C SER A 139 0.55 -17.84 0.11
N THR A 140 1.03 -16.85 0.78
CA THR A 140 0.91 -16.69 2.25
C THR A 140 -0.32 -15.84 2.59
N THR A 141 -0.87 -15.98 3.80
CA THR A 141 -1.86 -15.06 4.35
C THR A 141 -1.26 -14.22 5.47
N VAL A 142 -1.65 -12.96 5.52
CA VAL A 142 -1.20 -11.97 6.51
C VAL A 142 -2.40 -11.37 7.22
N ARG A 143 -2.29 -11.11 8.52
CA ARG A 143 -3.29 -10.32 9.25
C ARG A 143 -2.93 -8.84 9.11
N LEU A 144 -3.83 -8.06 8.48
CA LEU A 144 -3.65 -6.62 8.26
C LEU A 144 -4.99 -5.90 8.49
N CYS A 145 -5.00 -4.83 9.28
CA CYS A 145 -6.21 -4.10 9.67
C CYS A 145 -7.35 -5.02 10.19
N GLY A 146 -7.01 -6.06 10.95
CA GLY A 146 -7.96 -7.05 11.47
C GLY A 146 -8.50 -8.05 10.44
N GLN A 147 -8.12 -7.96 9.17
CA GLN A 147 -8.52 -8.87 8.09
C GLN A 147 -7.42 -9.92 7.84
N VAL A 148 -7.82 -11.13 7.41
CA VAL A 148 -6.90 -12.14 6.88
C VAL A 148 -6.82 -11.97 5.37
N VAL A 149 -5.64 -11.62 4.87
CA VAL A 149 -5.43 -11.11 3.52
C VAL A 149 -4.43 -12.00 2.78
N PRO A 150 -4.70 -12.42 1.54
CA PRO A 150 -3.73 -13.14 0.72
C PRO A 150 -2.55 -12.24 0.34
N MET A 151 -1.35 -12.80 0.38
CA MET A 151 -0.11 -12.15 -0.05
C MET A 151 0.62 -13.03 -1.04
N SER A 152 0.93 -12.49 -2.21
CA SER A 152 1.75 -13.16 -3.22
C SER A 152 2.36 -12.14 -4.18
N ALA A 153 3.57 -12.42 -4.67
CA ALA A 153 4.15 -11.66 -5.78
C ALA A 153 3.44 -11.95 -7.12
N ARG A 154 2.54 -12.93 -7.15
CA ARG A 154 1.76 -13.40 -8.32
C ARG A 154 0.26 -13.39 -8.02
N LEU A 155 -0.21 -12.38 -7.30
CA LEU A 155 -1.64 -12.16 -7.06
C LEU A 155 -2.31 -11.77 -8.39
N LEU A 156 -3.07 -12.70 -8.94
CA LEU A 156 -3.94 -12.50 -10.13
C LEU A 156 -5.35 -12.94 -9.79
#